data_823298a84cde61a9d8d0bb909df2881a
#
_entry.id   823298a84cde61a9d8d0bb909df2881a
#
_cell.length_a   1.000
_cell.length_b   1.000
_cell.length_c   1.000
_cell.angle_alpha   90.00
_cell.angle_beta   90.00
_cell.angle_gamma   90.00
#
_symmetry.space_group_name_H-M   'P 1'
#
loop_
_entity.id
_entity.type
_entity.pdbx_description
1 polymer ?
#
loop_
_entity_poly.entity_id
_entity_poly.type
_entity_poly.pdbx_seq_one_letter_code
_entity_poly.pdbx_strand_id
1 'polypeptide(L)'
;MVGARSGWQEAAYVPCGAGVDELATAAAFVNTSLGRPLAIIPGMRSDEPDVMRGEETQLAGAGVRDGVVVLPGTHSKWVQVTDGRVQSFATFLTGEMNALLRDHSSIGKAANAAPELADAAAIDLGVNYAGGGAASWLHDLFVLRASVVTGQKSSPEISTVLAGWLLGCEFAAATAMYPDARRITLIASAALLPWYERIAAAFGLQCDAKDADQATAAGLWQVAQRLR
;
A
#
# COMPACT_ATOMS: atom_id res chain seq x y z
N MET A 1 -0.71 -8.59 -13.92
CA MET A 1 -0.01 -9.34 -12.84
C MET A 1 0.21 -10.77 -13.30
N VAL A 2 1.45 -11.25 -13.26
CA VAL A 2 1.81 -12.57 -13.84
C VAL A 2 1.20 -13.73 -13.05
N GLY A 3 1.23 -13.72 -11.75
CA GLY A 3 0.76 -14.82 -10.89
C GLY A 3 -0.69 -14.74 -10.41
N ALA A 4 -1.45 -13.71 -10.77
CA ALA A 4 -2.83 -13.55 -10.37
C ALA A 4 -3.78 -14.39 -11.25
N ARG A 5 -4.97 -14.72 -10.74
CA ARG A 5 -6.00 -15.50 -11.45
C ARG A 5 -6.38 -14.87 -12.79
N SER A 6 -6.36 -13.54 -12.88
CA SER A 6 -6.58 -12.78 -14.13
C SER A 6 -5.29 -12.52 -14.92
N GLY A 7 -4.14 -13.03 -14.46
CA GLY A 7 -2.86 -12.86 -15.09
C GLY A 7 -2.52 -13.98 -16.08
N TRP A 8 -1.26 -13.99 -16.54
CA TRP A 8 -0.78 -14.99 -17.50
C TRP A 8 -0.76 -16.42 -16.92
N GLN A 9 -0.34 -16.57 -15.65
CA GLN A 9 -0.26 -17.87 -14.96
C GLN A 9 -0.66 -17.68 -13.51
N GLU A 10 -1.60 -18.48 -13.02
CA GLU A 10 -1.95 -18.48 -11.61
C GLU A 10 -0.86 -19.18 -10.79
N ALA A 11 -0.46 -18.56 -9.68
CA ALA A 11 0.40 -19.16 -8.66
C ALA A 11 -0.36 -19.27 -7.34
N ALA A 12 0.01 -20.26 -6.53
CA ALA A 12 -0.60 -20.51 -5.23
C ALA A 12 -0.39 -19.34 -4.25
N TYR A 13 -1.07 -19.41 -3.12
CA TYR A 13 -0.84 -18.54 -1.97
C TYR A 13 -0.32 -19.39 -0.80
N VAL A 14 0.80 -19.01 -0.21
CA VAL A 14 1.26 -19.59 1.06
C VAL A 14 0.56 -18.91 2.23
N PRO A 15 0.36 -19.58 3.37
CA PRO A 15 -0.21 -18.95 4.56
C PRO A 15 0.78 -17.97 5.20
N CYS A 16 0.30 -17.06 6.03
CA CYS A 16 1.12 -16.30 6.97
C CYS A 16 1.99 -17.25 7.81
N GLY A 17 3.14 -16.78 8.25
CA GLY A 17 4.16 -17.59 8.88
C GLY A 17 5.14 -18.24 7.91
N ALA A 18 4.83 -18.29 6.61
CA ALA A 18 5.77 -18.75 5.59
C ALA A 18 6.97 -17.79 5.47
N GLY A 19 8.15 -18.37 5.30
CA GLY A 19 9.39 -17.65 5.05
C GLY A 19 9.89 -17.85 3.62
N VAL A 20 11.13 -17.45 3.38
CA VAL A 20 11.74 -17.48 2.04
C VAL A 20 11.85 -18.92 1.50
N ASP A 21 12.07 -19.90 2.36
CA ASP A 21 12.19 -21.31 1.96
C ASP A 21 10.84 -21.88 1.48
N GLU A 22 9.75 -21.51 2.16
CA GLU A 22 8.39 -21.89 1.78
C GLU A 22 7.96 -21.17 0.48
N LEU A 23 8.33 -19.90 0.31
CA LEU A 23 8.11 -19.15 -0.95
C LEU A 23 8.83 -19.82 -2.13
N ALA A 24 10.09 -20.22 -1.94
CA ALA A 24 10.85 -20.89 -2.98
C ALA A 24 10.27 -22.29 -3.32
N THR A 25 9.88 -23.05 -2.28
CA THR A 25 9.31 -24.40 -2.47
C THR A 25 7.97 -24.37 -3.20
N ALA A 26 7.15 -23.36 -2.96
CA ALA A 26 5.83 -23.20 -3.58
C ALA A 26 5.86 -22.41 -4.90
N ALA A 27 7.05 -22.05 -5.40
CA ALA A 27 7.19 -21.34 -6.67
C ALA A 27 6.71 -22.23 -7.85
N ALA A 28 5.94 -21.66 -8.75
CA ALA A 28 5.48 -22.32 -9.96
C ALA A 28 6.47 -22.07 -11.10
N PHE A 29 6.85 -23.13 -11.82
CA PHE A 29 7.72 -23.01 -12.98
C PHE A 29 6.92 -23.05 -14.27
N VAL A 30 7.17 -22.09 -15.14
CA VAL A 30 6.53 -21.95 -16.44
C VAL A 30 7.59 -21.96 -17.53
N ASN A 31 7.41 -22.82 -18.53
CA ASN A 31 8.28 -22.83 -19.71
C ASN A 31 8.01 -21.58 -20.55
N THR A 32 9.06 -20.90 -20.94
CA THR A 32 8.99 -19.71 -21.79
C THR A 32 9.63 -19.95 -23.14
N SER A 33 9.27 -19.14 -24.14
CA SER A 33 9.94 -19.11 -25.45
C SER A 33 11.41 -18.69 -25.39
N LEU A 34 11.87 -18.22 -24.23
CA LEU A 34 13.26 -17.80 -23.99
C LEU A 34 14.21 -18.99 -23.70
N GLY A 35 13.70 -20.24 -23.75
CA GLY A 35 14.47 -21.44 -23.48
C GLY A 35 14.93 -21.63 -22.04
N ARG A 36 14.38 -20.82 -21.11
CA ARG A 36 14.60 -20.92 -19.67
C ARG A 36 13.26 -20.93 -18.94
N PRO A 37 13.10 -21.76 -17.89
CA PRO A 37 11.91 -21.70 -17.07
C PRO A 37 11.85 -20.36 -16.30
N LEU A 38 10.66 -19.80 -16.17
CA LEU A 38 10.36 -18.67 -15.31
C LEU A 38 9.78 -19.22 -14.00
N ALA A 39 10.39 -18.87 -12.88
CA ALA A 39 9.81 -19.15 -11.58
C ALA A 39 8.86 -18.00 -11.17
N ILE A 40 7.62 -18.34 -10.85
CA ILE A 40 6.63 -17.41 -10.34
C ILE A 40 6.51 -17.63 -8.83
N ILE A 41 6.89 -16.64 -8.05
CA ILE A 41 6.82 -16.70 -6.59
C ILE A 41 5.34 -16.68 -6.19
N PRO A 42 4.91 -17.52 -5.22
CA PRO A 42 3.53 -17.51 -4.71
C PRO A 42 3.24 -16.21 -3.99
N GLY A 43 1.98 -15.80 -3.97
CA GLY A 43 1.52 -14.77 -3.04
C GLY A 43 1.41 -15.31 -1.61
N MET A 44 0.98 -14.46 -0.68
CA MET A 44 0.68 -14.84 0.70
C MET A 44 -0.78 -14.54 1.03
N ARG A 45 -1.41 -15.39 1.86
CA ARG A 45 -2.76 -15.19 2.38
C ARG A 45 -2.75 -15.18 3.89
N SER A 46 -3.64 -14.40 4.48
CA SER A 46 -3.93 -14.44 5.90
C SER A 46 -5.03 -15.44 6.23
N ASP A 47 -5.28 -15.67 7.51
CA ASP A 47 -6.40 -16.49 7.99
C ASP A 47 -7.75 -15.76 7.76
N GLU A 48 -7.79 -14.45 7.93
CA GLU A 48 -8.86 -13.60 7.42
C GLU A 48 -8.76 -13.51 5.88
N PRO A 49 -9.86 -13.23 5.16
CA PRO A 49 -9.86 -13.24 3.69
C PRO A 49 -9.09 -12.05 3.10
N ASP A 50 -7.78 -12.07 3.22
CA ASP A 50 -6.86 -11.07 2.68
C ASP A 50 -5.68 -11.74 1.97
N VAL A 51 -5.14 -11.06 0.95
CA VAL A 51 -4.05 -11.58 0.11
C VAL A 51 -3.07 -10.48 -0.28
N MET A 52 -1.80 -10.87 -0.45
CA MET A 52 -0.78 -10.05 -1.09
C MET A 52 -0.05 -10.85 -2.16
N ARG A 53 0.51 -10.14 -3.14
CA ARG A 53 1.31 -10.76 -4.20
C ARG A 53 2.35 -9.78 -4.73
N GLY A 54 3.60 -10.10 -4.41
CA GLY A 54 4.78 -9.26 -4.66
C GLY A 54 5.30 -8.64 -3.37
N GLU A 55 4.42 -8.25 -2.46
CA GLU A 55 4.80 -7.64 -1.18
C GLU A 55 5.53 -8.65 -0.26
N GLU A 56 5.18 -9.94 -0.29
CA GLU A 56 5.92 -11.01 0.42
C GLU A 56 7.39 -11.08 -0.04
N THR A 57 7.63 -10.82 -1.30
CA THR A 57 8.98 -10.77 -1.87
C THR A 57 9.73 -9.52 -1.38
N GLN A 58 9.06 -8.37 -1.35
CA GLN A 58 9.65 -7.14 -0.80
C GLN A 58 9.97 -7.27 0.69
N LEU A 59 9.08 -7.88 1.46
CA LEU A 59 9.30 -8.14 2.88
C LEU A 59 10.53 -9.02 3.11
N ALA A 60 10.67 -10.10 2.33
CA ALA A 60 11.84 -10.96 2.37
C ALA A 60 13.13 -10.16 2.10
N GLY A 61 13.14 -9.34 1.04
CA GLY A 61 14.31 -8.55 0.63
C GLY A 61 14.63 -7.40 1.57
N ALA A 62 13.62 -6.81 2.20
CA ALA A 62 13.81 -5.72 3.16
C ALA A 62 14.48 -6.17 4.46
N GLY A 63 14.43 -7.48 4.79
CA GLY A 63 15.10 -8.05 5.95
C GLY A 63 14.60 -7.50 7.29
N VAL A 64 13.34 -7.09 7.37
CA VAL A 64 12.73 -6.65 8.62
C VAL A 64 12.49 -7.87 9.50
N ARG A 65 12.99 -7.82 10.74
CA ARG A 65 12.81 -8.93 11.68
C ARG A 65 11.56 -8.78 12.53
N ASP A 66 11.30 -7.56 13.02
CA ASP A 66 10.21 -7.32 13.97
C ASP A 66 9.59 -5.96 13.73
N GLY A 67 8.27 -5.85 13.95
CA GLY A 67 7.53 -4.61 13.89
C GLY A 67 6.48 -4.54 12.79
N VAL A 68 5.92 -3.35 12.61
CA VAL A 68 4.91 -3.07 11.58
C VAL A 68 5.60 -2.55 10.33
N VAL A 69 5.30 -3.18 9.20
CA VAL A 69 5.80 -2.79 7.87
C VAL A 69 4.64 -2.30 7.03
N VAL A 70 4.82 -1.17 6.37
CA VAL A 70 3.83 -0.60 5.45
C VAL A 70 4.38 -0.63 4.05
N LEU A 71 3.61 -1.16 3.11
CA LEU A 71 3.95 -1.25 1.69
C LEU A 71 2.88 -0.48 0.88
N PRO A 72 3.12 0.81 0.65
CA PRO A 72 2.24 1.65 -0.15
C PRO A 72 2.08 1.17 -1.59
N GLY A 73 0.86 1.24 -2.11
CA GLY A 73 0.58 0.86 -3.49
C GLY A 73 -0.88 1.08 -3.88
N THR A 74 -1.30 0.48 -4.98
CA THR A 74 -2.71 0.42 -5.37
C THR A 74 -3.56 -0.17 -4.24
N HIS A 75 -3.06 -1.24 -3.66
CA HIS A 75 -3.58 -1.91 -2.46
C HIS A 75 -2.49 -1.85 -1.39
N SER A 76 -2.53 -0.85 -0.54
CA SER A 76 -1.56 -0.67 0.54
C SER A 76 -1.65 -1.80 1.56
N LYS A 77 -0.52 -2.28 2.05
CA LYS A 77 -0.44 -3.37 3.04
C LYS A 77 0.16 -2.85 4.34
N TRP A 78 -0.46 -3.21 5.44
CA TRP A 78 0.09 -3.08 6.78
C TRP A 78 0.33 -4.47 7.35
N VAL A 79 1.57 -4.77 7.66
CA VAL A 79 2.04 -6.14 7.93
C VAL A 79 2.71 -6.21 9.28
N GLN A 80 2.26 -7.11 10.14
CA GLN A 80 2.96 -7.47 11.38
C GLN A 80 4.02 -8.52 11.08
N VAL A 81 5.26 -8.20 11.38
CA VAL A 81 6.41 -9.12 11.25
C VAL A 81 6.95 -9.45 12.63
N THR A 82 7.26 -10.73 12.87
CA THR A 82 7.94 -11.21 14.07
C THR A 82 8.93 -12.31 13.65
N ASP A 83 10.17 -12.23 14.15
CA ASP A 83 11.26 -13.15 13.80
C ASP A 83 11.48 -13.30 12.27
N GLY A 84 11.25 -12.21 11.52
CA GLY A 84 11.40 -12.19 10.07
C GLY A 84 10.28 -12.92 9.32
N ARG A 85 9.16 -13.25 9.98
CA ARG A 85 8.00 -13.91 9.39
C ARG A 85 6.75 -13.02 9.49
N VAL A 86 5.96 -13.02 8.46
CA VAL A 86 4.65 -12.33 8.44
C VAL A 86 3.70 -13.06 9.38
N GLN A 87 3.20 -12.37 10.39
CA GLN A 87 2.19 -12.92 11.31
C GLN A 87 0.78 -12.67 10.82
N SER A 88 0.53 -11.44 10.40
CA SER A 88 -0.76 -10.98 9.89
C SER A 88 -0.55 -9.77 9.00
N PHE A 89 -1.56 -9.44 8.20
CA PHE A 89 -1.58 -8.19 7.45
C PHE A 89 -3.01 -7.74 7.18
N ALA A 90 -3.15 -6.45 6.86
CA ALA A 90 -4.38 -5.85 6.41
C ALA A 90 -4.13 -5.05 5.12
N THR A 91 -5.05 -5.18 4.17
CA THR A 91 -4.99 -4.49 2.87
C THR A 91 -5.97 -3.33 2.85
N PHE A 92 -5.50 -2.17 2.35
CA PHE A 92 -6.30 -0.97 2.16
C PHE A 92 -6.34 -0.60 0.67
N LEU A 93 -7.52 -0.29 0.17
CA LEU A 93 -7.75 0.09 -1.23
C LEU A 93 -7.36 1.55 -1.53
N THR A 94 -6.45 2.13 -0.78
CA THR A 94 -6.14 3.57 -0.78
C THR A 94 -5.75 4.08 -2.16
N GLY A 95 -4.79 3.42 -2.82
CA GLY A 95 -4.33 3.82 -4.14
C GLY A 95 -5.40 3.60 -5.23
N GLU A 96 -6.11 2.48 -5.19
CA GLU A 96 -7.20 2.20 -6.12
C GLU A 96 -8.35 3.19 -5.95
N MET A 97 -8.78 3.46 -4.72
CA MET A 97 -9.83 4.43 -4.45
C MET A 97 -9.44 5.84 -4.90
N ASN A 98 -8.18 6.24 -4.67
CA ASN A 98 -7.68 7.53 -5.17
C ASN A 98 -7.77 7.60 -6.71
N ALA A 99 -7.34 6.55 -7.41
CA ALA A 99 -7.41 6.49 -8.87
C ALA A 99 -8.87 6.52 -9.37
N LEU A 100 -9.77 5.73 -8.75
CA LEU A 100 -11.19 5.71 -9.12
C LEU A 100 -11.86 7.08 -8.91
N LEU A 101 -11.63 7.71 -7.78
CA LEU A 101 -12.21 9.02 -7.50
C LEU A 101 -11.64 10.11 -8.43
N ARG A 102 -10.35 10.07 -8.73
CA ARG A 102 -9.71 11.02 -9.62
C ARG A 102 -10.11 10.82 -11.08
N ASP A 103 -10.08 9.59 -11.57
CA ASP A 103 -10.17 9.33 -13.01
C ASP A 103 -11.62 9.02 -13.46
N HIS A 104 -12.48 8.54 -12.56
CA HIS A 104 -13.80 8.01 -12.89
C HIS A 104 -14.97 8.65 -12.12
N SER A 105 -14.73 9.73 -11.35
CA SER A 105 -15.80 10.39 -10.60
C SER A 105 -16.03 11.85 -11.03
N SER A 106 -17.13 12.41 -10.56
CA SER A 106 -17.42 13.84 -10.72
C SER A 106 -16.49 14.72 -9.85
N ILE A 107 -15.85 14.16 -8.83
CA ILE A 107 -14.87 14.84 -8.00
C ILE A 107 -13.60 15.05 -8.81
N GLY A 108 -13.08 14.03 -9.46
CA GLY A 108 -11.89 14.11 -10.28
C GLY A 108 -12.02 15.04 -11.48
N LYS A 109 -13.24 15.20 -12.04
CA LYS A 109 -13.49 16.23 -13.05
C LYS A 109 -13.32 17.66 -12.53
N ALA A 110 -13.56 17.88 -11.26
CA ALA A 110 -13.32 19.16 -10.58
C ALA A 110 -11.86 19.28 -10.08
N ALA A 111 -11.30 18.18 -9.58
CA ALA A 111 -9.94 18.06 -9.08
C ALA A 111 -9.01 17.45 -10.15
N ASN A 112 -8.86 18.15 -11.30
CA ASN A 112 -8.12 17.63 -12.47
C ASN A 112 -6.61 17.91 -12.45
N ALA A 113 -6.08 18.39 -11.33
CA ALA A 113 -4.66 18.65 -11.13
C ALA A 113 -4.01 17.58 -10.25
N ALA A 114 -2.69 17.46 -10.33
CA ALA A 114 -1.93 16.60 -9.42
C ALA A 114 -1.99 17.15 -7.98
N PRO A 115 -2.01 16.29 -6.95
CA PRO A 115 -1.92 16.73 -5.56
C PRO A 115 -0.52 17.30 -5.26
N GLU A 116 -0.46 18.30 -4.37
CA GLU A 116 0.76 19.04 -4.03
C GLU A 116 1.18 18.73 -2.59
N LEU A 117 2.29 17.99 -2.43
CA LEU A 117 2.84 17.65 -1.11
C LEU A 117 3.25 18.89 -0.30
N ALA A 118 3.57 20.00 -0.97
CA ALA A 118 3.91 21.27 -0.34
C ALA A 118 2.71 21.97 0.32
N ASP A 119 1.47 21.65 -0.08
CA ASP A 119 0.26 22.21 0.51
C ASP A 119 -0.10 21.47 1.82
N ALA A 120 0.62 21.80 2.89
CA ALA A 120 0.43 21.19 4.19
C ALA A 120 -0.99 21.42 4.74
N ALA A 121 -1.59 22.59 4.51
CA ALA A 121 -2.92 22.91 4.99
C ALA A 121 -4.00 22.04 4.33
N ALA A 122 -3.87 21.78 3.03
CA ALA A 122 -4.79 20.89 2.32
C ALA A 122 -4.63 19.43 2.77
N ILE A 123 -3.39 18.97 3.05
CA ILE A 123 -3.14 17.64 3.61
C ILE A 123 -3.79 17.50 5.00
N ASP A 124 -3.55 18.47 5.89
CA ASP A 124 -4.10 18.45 7.25
C ASP A 124 -5.63 18.50 7.24
N LEU A 125 -6.23 19.26 6.33
CA LEU A 125 -7.68 19.27 6.13
C LEU A 125 -8.19 17.88 5.72
N GLY A 126 -7.50 17.21 4.78
CA GLY A 126 -7.81 15.83 4.38
C GLY A 126 -7.72 14.84 5.54
N VAL A 127 -6.64 14.89 6.32
CA VAL A 127 -6.49 14.05 7.53
C VAL A 127 -7.61 14.32 8.55
N ASN A 128 -8.03 15.57 8.72
CA ASN A 128 -9.14 15.90 9.61
C ASN A 128 -10.48 15.31 9.15
N TYR A 129 -10.73 15.25 7.84
CA TYR A 129 -11.91 14.57 7.30
C TYR A 129 -11.92 13.07 7.65
N ALA A 130 -10.76 12.43 7.69
CA ALA A 130 -10.66 11.02 8.11
C ALA A 130 -11.12 10.80 9.56
N GLY A 131 -10.89 11.77 10.45
CA GLY A 131 -11.35 11.76 11.85
C GLY A 131 -12.86 11.91 12.01
N GLY A 132 -13.59 12.39 11.00
CA GLY A 132 -15.05 12.60 11.04
C GLY A 132 -15.90 11.33 10.99
N GLY A 133 -15.27 10.17 10.75
CA GLY A 133 -15.94 8.89 10.68
C GLY A 133 -16.71 8.62 9.37
N ALA A 134 -17.22 7.39 9.24
CA ALA A 134 -17.82 6.92 7.99
C ALA A 134 -19.21 7.53 7.68
N ALA A 135 -19.88 8.14 8.64
CA ALA A 135 -21.27 8.58 8.48
C ALA A 135 -21.44 9.76 7.51
N SER A 136 -20.45 10.63 7.40
CA SER A 136 -20.49 11.82 6.53
C SER A 136 -19.76 11.65 5.19
N TRP A 137 -19.06 10.55 5.01
CA TRP A 137 -18.08 10.37 3.92
C TRP A 137 -18.62 10.71 2.53
N LEU A 138 -19.80 10.19 2.17
CA LEU A 138 -20.42 10.46 0.86
C LEU A 138 -20.83 11.93 0.69
N HIS A 139 -21.29 12.57 1.76
CA HIS A 139 -21.63 13.99 1.74
C HIS A 139 -20.37 14.86 1.59
N ASP A 140 -19.35 14.57 2.38
CA ASP A 140 -18.11 15.34 2.42
C ASP A 140 -17.35 15.25 1.08
N LEU A 141 -17.35 14.09 0.42
CA LEU A 141 -16.85 13.94 -0.95
C LEU A 141 -17.57 14.87 -1.93
N PHE A 142 -18.89 15.02 -1.79
CA PHE A 142 -19.64 15.95 -2.64
C PHE A 142 -19.32 17.41 -2.30
N VAL A 143 -19.13 17.74 -1.01
CA VAL A 143 -18.70 19.07 -0.56
C VAL A 143 -17.37 19.48 -1.19
N LEU A 144 -16.39 18.55 -1.26
CA LEU A 144 -15.13 18.81 -1.96
C LEU A 144 -15.36 19.23 -3.41
N ARG A 145 -16.18 18.47 -4.15
CA ARG A 145 -16.53 18.84 -5.52
C ARG A 145 -17.22 20.19 -5.59
N ALA A 146 -18.21 20.42 -4.73
CA ALA A 146 -18.99 21.66 -4.72
C ALA A 146 -18.11 22.89 -4.47
N SER A 147 -17.09 22.78 -3.61
CA SER A 147 -16.19 23.87 -3.26
C SER A 147 -15.37 24.37 -4.48
N VAL A 148 -15.01 23.49 -5.42
CA VAL A 148 -14.38 23.92 -6.69
C VAL A 148 -15.40 24.59 -7.60
N VAL A 149 -16.57 24.00 -7.76
CA VAL A 149 -17.61 24.53 -8.65
C VAL A 149 -18.08 25.93 -8.21
N THR A 150 -18.09 26.17 -6.90
CA THR A 150 -18.46 27.48 -6.31
C THR A 150 -17.27 28.43 -6.16
N GLY A 151 -16.07 28.06 -6.60
CA GLY A 151 -14.87 28.90 -6.55
C GLY A 151 -14.29 29.10 -5.13
N GLN A 152 -14.69 28.29 -4.17
CA GLN A 152 -14.18 28.36 -2.79
C GLN A 152 -12.79 27.72 -2.65
N LYS A 153 -12.49 26.73 -3.47
CA LYS A 153 -11.23 25.99 -3.50
C LYS A 153 -10.71 25.80 -4.90
N SER A 154 -9.39 25.66 -5.03
CA SER A 154 -8.73 25.37 -6.30
C SER A 154 -8.72 23.87 -6.59
N SER A 155 -8.53 23.50 -7.87
CA SER A 155 -8.42 22.11 -8.29
C SER A 155 -7.22 21.38 -7.67
N PRO A 156 -5.99 21.94 -7.63
CA PRO A 156 -4.86 21.30 -6.92
C PRO A 156 -5.13 21.09 -5.43
N GLU A 157 -5.73 22.10 -4.76
CA GLU A 157 -6.07 22.00 -3.34
C GLU A 157 -6.99 20.81 -3.06
N ILE A 158 -8.04 20.61 -3.86
CA ILE A 158 -8.97 19.49 -3.69
C ILE A 158 -8.30 18.15 -3.96
N SER A 159 -7.42 18.06 -4.96
CA SER A 159 -6.63 16.84 -5.20
C SER A 159 -5.76 16.49 -4.00
N THR A 160 -5.17 17.49 -3.37
CA THR A 160 -4.34 17.34 -2.17
C THR A 160 -5.18 16.93 -0.95
N VAL A 161 -6.32 17.58 -0.74
CA VAL A 161 -7.27 17.21 0.33
C VAL A 161 -7.74 15.77 0.17
N LEU A 162 -8.08 15.34 -1.03
CA LEU A 162 -8.53 13.98 -1.31
C LEU A 162 -7.43 12.94 -1.00
N ALA A 163 -6.20 13.21 -1.43
CA ALA A 163 -5.07 12.34 -1.13
C ALA A 163 -4.81 12.24 0.39
N GLY A 164 -4.77 13.37 1.09
CA GLY A 164 -4.64 13.42 2.54
C GLY A 164 -5.76 12.70 3.28
N TRP A 165 -6.99 12.81 2.79
CA TRP A 165 -8.15 12.13 3.39
C TRP A 165 -8.09 10.62 3.26
N LEU A 166 -7.82 10.09 2.05
CA LEU A 166 -7.72 8.65 1.83
C LEU A 166 -6.57 8.04 2.64
N LEU A 167 -5.40 8.68 2.65
CA LEU A 167 -4.29 8.28 3.49
C LEU A 167 -4.63 8.39 4.98
N GLY A 168 -5.29 9.46 5.39
CA GLY A 168 -5.77 9.63 6.76
C GLY A 168 -6.70 8.50 7.21
N CYS A 169 -7.64 8.07 6.34
CA CYS A 169 -8.52 6.93 6.62
C CYS A 169 -7.73 5.62 6.79
N GLU A 170 -6.74 5.37 5.91
CA GLU A 170 -5.86 4.22 6.03
C GLU A 170 -5.12 4.23 7.37
N PHE A 171 -4.45 5.33 7.69
CA PHE A 171 -3.67 5.44 8.93
C PHE A 171 -4.54 5.38 10.19
N ALA A 172 -5.72 6.00 10.19
CA ALA A 172 -6.65 5.93 11.30
C ALA A 172 -7.10 4.48 11.59
N ALA A 173 -7.45 3.74 10.54
CA ALA A 173 -7.85 2.34 10.68
C ALA A 173 -6.66 1.45 11.07
N ALA A 174 -5.50 1.63 10.43
CA ALA A 174 -4.33 0.82 10.69
C ALA A 174 -3.74 1.06 12.10
N THR A 175 -3.69 2.31 12.59
CA THR A 175 -3.23 2.58 13.95
C THR A 175 -4.17 2.01 15.03
N ALA A 176 -5.45 1.87 14.73
CA ALA A 176 -6.38 1.15 15.61
C ALA A 176 -6.13 -0.38 15.64
N MET A 177 -5.66 -0.95 14.52
CA MET A 177 -5.26 -2.37 14.46
C MET A 177 -3.92 -2.64 15.14
N TYR A 178 -3.01 -1.65 15.13
CA TYR A 178 -1.66 -1.74 15.69
C TYR A 178 -1.40 -0.65 16.75
N PRO A 179 -2.15 -0.64 17.87
CA PRO A 179 -2.16 0.46 18.82
C PRO A 179 -0.83 0.70 19.55
N ASP A 180 0.02 -0.32 19.60
CA ASP A 180 1.34 -0.25 20.25
C ASP A 180 2.45 0.20 19.29
N ALA A 181 2.18 0.29 17.99
CA ALA A 181 3.16 0.75 17.02
C ALA A 181 3.50 2.22 17.26
N ARG A 182 4.79 2.53 17.42
CA ARG A 182 5.32 3.89 17.49
C ARG A 182 6.28 4.17 16.33
N ARG A 183 6.73 3.10 15.70
CA ARG A 183 7.62 3.10 14.55
C ARG A 183 7.12 2.11 13.53
N ILE A 184 7.19 2.48 12.25
CA ILE A 184 6.86 1.64 11.12
C ILE A 184 8.03 1.61 10.13
N THR A 185 8.19 0.51 9.43
CA THR A 185 9.08 0.44 8.27
C THR A 185 8.26 0.70 7.01
N LEU A 186 8.64 1.72 6.23
CA LEU A 186 8.00 2.02 4.93
C LEU A 186 8.83 1.40 3.81
N ILE A 187 8.28 0.43 3.08
CA ILE A 187 8.86 -0.08 1.84
C ILE A 187 8.11 0.57 0.68
N ALA A 188 8.64 1.65 0.14
CA ALA A 188 7.91 2.51 -0.79
C ALA A 188 8.75 2.95 -1.97
N SER A 189 8.06 3.30 -3.06
CA SER A 189 8.69 4.04 -4.16
C SER A 189 9.00 5.48 -3.75
N ALA A 190 9.97 6.10 -4.42
CA ALA A 190 10.33 7.51 -4.19
C ALA A 190 9.15 8.48 -4.32
N ALA A 191 8.13 8.14 -5.14
CA ALA A 191 6.94 8.98 -5.34
C ALA A 191 5.96 8.91 -4.17
N LEU A 192 5.81 7.75 -3.52
CA LEU A 192 4.86 7.55 -2.43
C LEU A 192 5.45 7.83 -1.05
N LEU A 193 6.75 7.62 -0.90
CA LEU A 193 7.44 7.75 0.39
C LEU A 193 7.15 9.09 1.09
N PRO A 194 7.29 10.28 0.46
CA PRO A 194 7.08 11.55 1.15
C PRO A 194 5.63 11.74 1.66
N TRP A 195 4.65 11.20 0.94
CA TRP A 195 3.23 11.25 1.35
C TRP A 195 3.01 10.44 2.62
N TYR A 196 3.50 9.20 2.63
CA TYR A 196 3.35 8.31 3.79
C TYR A 196 4.11 8.83 5.01
N GLU A 197 5.33 9.35 4.84
CA GLU A 197 6.08 9.99 5.93
C GLU A 197 5.34 11.19 6.53
N ARG A 198 4.76 12.04 5.66
CA ARG A 198 3.98 13.21 6.10
C ARG A 198 2.76 12.81 6.91
N ILE A 199 2.01 11.79 6.46
CA ILE A 199 0.82 11.31 7.18
C ILE A 199 1.22 10.57 8.45
N ALA A 200 2.23 9.70 8.41
CA ALA A 200 2.74 9.01 9.59
C ALA A 200 3.11 9.99 10.72
N ALA A 201 3.77 11.09 10.38
CA ALA A 201 4.09 12.14 11.34
C ALA A 201 2.84 12.77 11.98
N ALA A 202 1.75 12.97 11.22
CA ALA A 202 0.48 13.46 11.74
C ALA A 202 -0.17 12.48 12.74
N PHE A 203 0.10 11.17 12.58
CA PHE A 203 -0.35 10.12 13.52
C PHE A 203 0.68 9.79 14.60
N GLY A 204 1.77 10.56 14.73
CA GLY A 204 2.80 10.37 15.76
C GLY A 204 3.69 9.13 15.54
N LEU A 205 3.73 8.59 14.32
CA LEU A 205 4.55 7.46 13.96
C LEU A 205 5.92 7.90 13.42
N GLN A 206 6.97 7.20 13.83
CA GLN A 206 8.30 7.31 13.24
C GLN A 206 8.42 6.35 12.05
N CYS A 207 9.15 6.75 11.00
CA CYS A 207 9.33 5.96 9.79
C CYS A 207 10.79 5.59 9.57
N ASP A 208 11.03 4.31 9.27
CA ASP A 208 12.28 3.83 8.70
C ASP A 208 12.01 3.48 7.22
N ALA A 209 12.56 4.28 6.31
CA ALA A 209 12.31 4.11 4.88
C ALA A 209 13.22 3.06 4.25
N LYS A 210 12.67 2.26 3.35
CA LYS A 210 13.36 1.32 2.48
C LYS A 210 12.86 1.49 1.05
N ASP A 211 13.76 1.41 0.10
CA ASP A 211 13.43 1.48 -1.32
C ASP A 211 12.74 0.19 -1.79
N ALA A 212 11.59 0.31 -2.43
CA ALA A 212 10.78 -0.82 -2.85
C ALA A 212 11.44 -1.66 -3.96
N ASP A 213 12.18 -1.01 -4.89
CA ASP A 213 12.85 -1.71 -5.99
C ASP A 213 14.05 -2.50 -5.47
N GLN A 214 14.82 -1.92 -4.55
CA GLN A 214 15.93 -2.61 -3.89
C GLN A 214 15.42 -3.79 -3.05
N ALA A 215 14.34 -3.61 -2.30
CA ALA A 215 13.70 -4.67 -1.54
C ALA A 215 13.21 -5.79 -2.46
N THR A 216 12.58 -5.45 -3.59
CA THR A 216 12.14 -6.44 -4.59
C THR A 216 13.32 -7.23 -5.14
N ALA A 217 14.38 -6.54 -5.58
CA ALA A 217 15.56 -7.19 -6.15
C ALA A 217 16.26 -8.13 -5.14
N ALA A 218 16.41 -7.69 -3.90
CA ALA A 218 17.00 -8.49 -2.83
C ALA A 218 16.13 -9.71 -2.48
N GLY A 219 14.81 -9.55 -2.44
CA GLY A 219 13.88 -10.65 -2.18
C GLY A 219 13.87 -11.68 -3.29
N LEU A 220 13.80 -11.25 -4.55
CA LEU A 220 13.93 -12.13 -5.71
C LEU A 220 15.24 -12.93 -5.65
N TRP A 221 16.34 -12.28 -5.31
CA TRP A 221 17.62 -12.95 -5.16
C TRP A 221 17.62 -14.00 -4.05
N GLN A 222 17.06 -13.68 -2.88
CA GLN A 222 16.96 -14.61 -1.77
C GLN A 222 16.14 -15.85 -2.11
N VAL A 223 15.01 -15.69 -2.79
CA VAL A 223 14.18 -16.79 -3.26
C VAL A 223 14.93 -17.60 -4.34
N ALA A 224 15.57 -16.93 -5.32
CA ALA A 224 16.29 -17.59 -6.40
C ALA A 224 17.41 -18.51 -5.91
N GLN A 225 18.13 -18.15 -4.83
CA GLN A 225 19.15 -18.98 -4.23
C GLN A 225 18.59 -20.28 -3.59
N ARG A 226 17.30 -20.38 -3.37
CA ARG A 226 16.59 -21.51 -2.75
C ARG A 226 15.77 -22.33 -3.74
N LEU A 227 15.60 -21.85 -4.97
CA LEU A 227 14.97 -22.64 -6.03
C LEU A 227 15.83 -23.84 -6.38
N ARG A 228 15.22 -25.03 -6.40
CA ARG A 228 15.87 -26.31 -6.71
C ARG A 228 15.42 -26.85 -8.06
#